data_61ec7fd790611b6cd4f188c55baf13f0
#
_entry.id   61ec7fd790611b6cd4f188c55baf13f0
#
_cell.length_a   1.000
_cell.length_b   1.000
_cell.length_c   1.000
_cell.angle_alpha   90.00
_cell.angle_beta   90.00
_cell.angle_gamma   90.00
#
_symmetry.space_group_name_H-M   'P 1'
#
loop_
_entity.id
_entity.type
_entity.pdbx_description
1 polymer ?
#
loop_
_entity_poly.entity_id
_entity_poly.type
_entity_poly.pdbx_seq_one_letter_code
_entity_poly.pdbx_strand_id
1 'polypeptide(L)'
;LKKWIFLGVFYIITIVVGFQNKALILAWIQESTLSQLPIMFFTSVLLSVFPIVPFTLFAGVMGVKYGAVLGMAINWFGGVSAAALFFLLARYGFQENFRKKIEHYKGLEKFTRMIEQNAFVAVLLVRLISLVPPPVVNIYSGLSRMPFKVYILATGIGKIPSMFFYAFSGSQLFESIGMFIFGLSVYVLFVIFIILMYKKWFKDKEKIITE
;
A
#
# COMPACT_ATOMS: atom_id res chain seq x y z
N LEU A 1 17.55 13.74 -17.68
CA LEU A 1 18.07 12.38 -17.50
C LEU A 1 19.00 12.28 -16.28
N LYS A 2 20.01 13.16 -16.12
CA LYS A 2 21.00 13.12 -15.00
C LYS A 2 20.34 13.15 -13.60
N LYS A 3 19.30 13.99 -13.38
CA LYS A 3 18.59 14.08 -12.09
C LYS A 3 17.89 12.76 -11.72
N TRP A 4 17.31 12.07 -12.69
CA TRP A 4 16.62 10.78 -12.46
C TRP A 4 17.58 9.64 -12.20
N ILE A 5 18.75 9.64 -12.86
CA ILE A 5 19.83 8.68 -12.58
C ILE A 5 20.33 8.88 -11.15
N PHE A 6 20.58 10.13 -10.74
CA PHE A 6 21.01 10.45 -9.37
C PHE A 6 19.98 9.98 -8.32
N LEU A 7 18.68 10.27 -8.53
CA LEU A 7 17.63 9.82 -7.65
C LEU A 7 17.54 8.28 -7.59
N GLY A 8 17.68 7.60 -8.72
CA GLY A 8 17.69 6.14 -8.78
C GLY A 8 18.88 5.54 -8.03
N VAL A 9 20.07 6.08 -8.21
CA VAL A 9 21.27 5.64 -7.49
C VAL A 9 21.14 5.90 -6.00
N PHE A 10 20.67 7.08 -5.58
CA PHE A 10 20.41 7.40 -4.19
C PHE A 10 19.41 6.43 -3.56
N TYR A 11 18.33 6.11 -4.27
CA TYR A 11 17.30 5.16 -3.82
C TYR A 11 17.88 3.75 -3.61
N ILE A 12 18.68 3.26 -4.57
CA ILE A 12 19.33 1.95 -4.48
C ILE A 12 20.34 1.91 -3.31
N ILE A 13 21.18 2.94 -3.16
CA ILE A 13 22.14 3.03 -2.05
C ILE A 13 21.40 3.00 -0.71
N THR A 14 20.31 3.77 -0.56
CA THR A 14 19.51 3.79 0.68
C THR A 14 18.97 2.41 1.02
N ILE A 15 18.46 1.67 0.02
CA ILE A 15 17.98 0.30 0.23
C ILE A 15 19.11 -0.62 0.66
N VAL A 16 20.25 -0.58 -0.01
CA VAL A 16 21.40 -1.48 0.28
C VAL A 16 21.94 -1.22 1.68
N VAL A 17 22.19 0.04 2.05
CA VAL A 17 22.67 0.43 3.38
C VAL A 17 21.68 0.05 4.46
N GLY A 18 20.39 0.33 4.24
CA GLY A 18 19.35 -0.03 5.17
C GLY A 18 19.20 -1.54 5.35
N PHE A 19 19.31 -2.31 4.26
CA PHE A 19 19.23 -3.78 4.33
C PHE A 19 20.41 -4.38 5.12
N GLN A 20 21.61 -3.84 4.96
CA GLN A 20 22.78 -4.24 5.75
C GLN A 20 22.59 -3.97 7.25
N ASN A 21 21.88 -2.89 7.60
CA ASN A 21 21.62 -2.48 8.99
C ASN A 21 20.22 -2.87 9.51
N LYS A 22 19.50 -3.76 8.82
CA LYS A 22 18.11 -4.11 9.16
C LYS A 22 17.91 -4.59 10.59
N ALA A 23 18.88 -5.33 11.15
CA ALA A 23 18.81 -5.84 12.51
C ALA A 23 18.87 -4.68 13.53
N LEU A 24 19.75 -3.71 13.33
CA LEU A 24 19.85 -2.51 14.16
C LEU A 24 18.56 -1.66 14.09
N ILE A 25 18.01 -1.50 12.89
CA ILE A 25 16.76 -0.78 12.69
C ILE A 25 15.62 -1.45 13.44
N LEU A 26 15.50 -2.78 13.35
CA LEU A 26 14.45 -3.53 14.05
C LEU A 26 14.63 -3.48 15.56
N ALA A 27 15.86 -3.66 16.08
CA ALA A 27 16.15 -3.54 17.49
C ALA A 27 15.78 -2.15 18.04
N TRP A 28 16.19 -1.10 17.35
CA TRP A 28 15.82 0.28 17.70
C TRP A 28 14.30 0.50 17.71
N ILE A 29 13.59 -0.04 16.74
CA ILE A 29 12.13 0.02 16.69
C ILE A 29 11.54 -0.71 17.90
N GLN A 30 12.05 -1.89 18.26
CA GLN A 30 11.56 -2.67 19.40
C GLN A 30 11.82 -1.99 20.75
N GLU A 31 12.91 -1.25 20.91
CA GLU A 31 13.27 -0.52 22.13
C GLU A 31 12.57 0.85 22.24
N SER A 32 11.90 1.34 21.16
CA SER A 32 11.25 2.63 21.17
C SER A 32 10.16 2.74 22.25
N THR A 33 9.93 3.93 22.79
CA THR A 33 8.91 4.22 23.81
C THR A 33 7.73 5.02 23.23
N LEU A 34 6.66 5.21 24.01
CA LEU A 34 5.50 6.02 23.56
C LEU A 34 5.87 7.46 23.23
N SER A 35 6.91 8.02 23.88
CA SER A 35 7.40 9.37 23.55
C SER A 35 8.00 9.47 22.15
N GLN A 36 8.37 8.35 21.54
CA GLN A 36 8.95 8.27 20.19
C GLN A 36 7.88 8.04 19.09
N LEU A 37 6.59 8.07 19.43
CA LEU A 37 5.51 7.94 18.45
C LEU A 37 5.67 8.82 17.21
N PRO A 38 5.98 10.13 17.31
CA PRO A 38 6.17 10.96 16.12
C PRO A 38 7.26 10.43 15.19
N ILE A 39 8.36 9.89 15.78
CA ILE A 39 9.45 9.28 15.02
C ILE A 39 8.98 7.98 14.34
N MET A 40 8.10 7.20 15.00
CA MET A 40 7.56 5.98 14.40
C MET A 40 6.65 6.27 13.20
N PHE A 41 5.85 7.33 13.25
CA PHE A 41 5.09 7.80 12.07
C PHE A 41 6.03 8.16 10.91
N PHE A 42 7.09 8.90 11.17
CA PHE A 42 8.09 9.24 10.15
C PHE A 42 8.82 8.02 9.61
N THR A 43 9.25 7.11 10.49
CA THR A 43 9.89 5.82 10.12
C THR A 43 8.98 4.97 9.25
N SER A 44 7.67 4.94 9.56
CA SER A 44 6.67 4.25 8.75
C SER A 44 6.62 4.79 7.31
N VAL A 45 6.71 6.11 7.13
CA VAL A 45 6.80 6.72 5.79
C VAL A 45 8.08 6.29 5.09
N LEU A 46 9.23 6.39 5.76
CA LEU A 46 10.53 6.02 5.18
C LEU A 46 10.56 4.56 4.74
N LEU A 47 10.12 3.63 5.59
CA LEU A 47 10.10 2.19 5.27
C LEU A 47 9.04 1.83 4.22
N SER A 48 7.99 2.64 4.07
CA SER A 48 7.02 2.47 2.99
C SER A 48 7.54 2.97 1.64
N VAL A 49 8.41 3.98 1.66
CA VAL A 49 9.06 4.53 0.45
C VAL A 49 10.28 3.68 0.07
N PHE A 50 11.11 3.34 1.04
CA PHE A 50 12.32 2.55 0.86
C PHE A 50 12.10 1.16 1.46
N PRO A 51 11.91 0.10 0.67
CA PRO A 51 11.62 -1.25 1.18
C PRO A 51 12.88 -1.93 1.73
N ILE A 52 13.48 -1.33 2.76
CA ILE A 52 14.66 -1.83 3.48
C ILE A 52 14.30 -3.09 4.27
N VAL A 53 13.12 -3.05 4.89
CA VAL A 53 12.52 -4.17 5.61
C VAL A 53 11.16 -4.46 4.97
N PRO A 54 10.73 -5.72 4.86
CA PRO A 54 9.37 -6.02 4.43
C PRO A 54 8.36 -5.23 5.26
N PHE A 55 7.53 -4.40 4.60
CA PHE A 55 6.60 -3.52 5.31
C PHE A 55 5.65 -4.29 6.24
N THR A 56 5.27 -5.50 5.88
CA THR A 56 4.44 -6.39 6.71
C THR A 56 5.11 -6.75 8.04
N LEU A 57 6.44 -6.93 8.04
CA LEU A 57 7.22 -7.18 9.26
C LEU A 57 7.20 -5.94 10.17
N PHE A 58 7.49 -4.76 9.63
CA PHE A 58 7.39 -3.50 10.36
C PHE A 58 5.98 -3.29 10.92
N ALA A 59 4.96 -3.52 10.09
CA ALA A 59 3.56 -3.35 10.48
C ALA A 59 3.15 -4.28 11.62
N GLY A 60 3.64 -5.52 11.61
CA GLY A 60 3.47 -6.46 12.72
C GLY A 60 4.15 -5.99 14.00
N VAL A 61 5.40 -5.52 13.92
CA VAL A 61 6.15 -4.98 15.07
C VAL A 61 5.42 -3.78 15.69
N MET A 62 4.83 -2.90 14.86
CA MET A 62 4.00 -1.79 15.36
C MET A 62 2.77 -2.31 16.12
N GLY A 63 2.18 -3.41 15.66
CA GLY A 63 1.08 -4.08 16.36
C GLY A 63 1.48 -4.68 17.70
N VAL A 64 2.62 -5.40 17.75
CA VAL A 64 3.17 -5.93 19.02
C VAL A 64 3.38 -4.82 20.03
N LYS A 65 3.96 -3.71 19.58
CA LYS A 65 4.43 -2.66 20.48
C LYS A 65 3.36 -1.67 20.92
N TYR A 66 2.52 -1.26 19.99
CA TYR A 66 1.54 -0.19 20.23
C TYR A 66 0.09 -0.69 20.19
N GLY A 67 -0.10 -2.00 20.04
CA GLY A 67 -1.42 -2.60 19.88
C GLY A 67 -2.02 -2.42 18.49
N ALA A 68 -3.15 -3.09 18.26
CA ALA A 68 -3.75 -3.16 16.93
C ALA A 68 -4.18 -1.80 16.37
N VAL A 69 -4.77 -0.93 17.20
CA VAL A 69 -5.34 0.35 16.75
C VAL A 69 -4.26 1.38 16.44
N LEU A 70 -3.34 1.61 17.37
CA LEU A 70 -2.28 2.61 17.18
C LEU A 70 -1.24 2.11 16.16
N GLY A 71 -0.91 0.81 16.17
CA GLY A 71 -0.09 0.18 15.16
C GLY A 71 -0.70 0.32 13.75
N MET A 72 -2.03 0.12 13.62
CA MET A 72 -2.75 0.39 12.38
C MET A 72 -2.60 1.85 11.94
N ALA A 73 -2.77 2.80 12.85
CA ALA A 73 -2.68 4.24 12.51
C ALA A 73 -1.29 4.61 11.98
N ILE A 74 -0.21 4.12 12.62
CA ILE A 74 1.18 4.32 12.18
C ILE A 74 1.39 3.72 10.79
N ASN A 75 0.98 2.48 10.58
CA ASN A 75 1.12 1.76 9.32
C ASN A 75 0.32 2.41 8.19
N TRP A 76 -0.91 2.82 8.50
CA TRP A 76 -1.80 3.50 7.57
C TRP A 76 -1.22 4.83 7.11
N PHE A 77 -0.75 5.65 8.05
CA PHE A 77 -0.13 6.94 7.74
C PHE A 77 1.08 6.76 6.82
N GLY A 78 2.01 5.85 7.15
CA GLY A 78 3.17 5.56 6.32
C GLY A 78 2.79 5.09 4.92
N GLY A 79 1.88 4.12 4.86
CA GLY A 79 1.45 3.54 3.59
C GLY A 79 0.66 4.50 2.70
N VAL A 80 -0.12 5.42 3.26
CA VAL A 80 -0.87 6.44 2.51
C VAL A 80 0.07 7.57 2.06
N SER A 81 0.99 8.01 2.93
CA SER A 81 1.98 9.03 2.59
C SER A 81 2.91 8.57 1.47
N ALA A 82 3.40 7.34 1.52
CA ALA A 82 4.21 6.76 0.45
C ALA A 82 3.42 6.64 -0.86
N ALA A 83 2.14 6.26 -0.79
CA ALA A 83 1.28 6.18 -1.95
C ALA A 83 1.08 7.56 -2.60
N ALA A 84 0.86 8.61 -1.79
CA ALA A 84 0.77 9.99 -2.25
C ALA A 84 2.06 10.43 -2.95
N LEU A 85 3.22 10.14 -2.33
CA LEU A 85 4.53 10.49 -2.89
C LEU A 85 4.74 9.84 -4.26
N PHE A 86 4.55 8.52 -4.37
CA PHE A 86 4.73 7.81 -5.65
C PHE A 86 3.73 8.23 -6.72
N PHE A 87 2.48 8.54 -6.34
CA PHE A 87 1.50 9.10 -7.27
C PHE A 87 1.98 10.44 -7.84
N LEU A 88 2.45 11.38 -6.97
CA LEU A 88 2.90 12.70 -7.39
C LEU A 88 4.20 12.62 -8.22
N LEU A 89 5.14 11.75 -7.82
CA LEU A 89 6.34 11.50 -8.60
C LEU A 89 6.01 10.95 -10.01
N ALA A 90 5.04 10.04 -10.10
CA ALA A 90 4.59 9.54 -11.39
C ALA A 90 3.90 10.64 -12.21
N ARG A 91 3.03 11.44 -11.57
CA ARG A 91 2.27 12.52 -12.21
C ARG A 91 3.16 13.60 -12.82
N TYR A 92 4.14 14.07 -12.06
CA TYR A 92 4.97 15.21 -12.46
C TYR A 92 6.33 14.81 -13.02
N GLY A 93 6.79 13.58 -12.76
CA GLY A 93 8.10 13.11 -13.17
C GLY A 93 8.17 12.35 -14.48
N PHE A 94 7.13 11.60 -14.84
CA PHE A 94 7.21 10.60 -15.92
C PHE A 94 6.17 10.74 -17.04
N GLN A 95 5.39 11.82 -17.09
CA GLN A 95 4.18 11.92 -17.91
C GLN A 95 4.34 11.61 -19.40
N GLU A 96 5.43 11.98 -20.07
CA GLU A 96 5.52 11.86 -21.54
C GLU A 96 6.08 10.52 -22.05
N ASN A 97 7.07 9.97 -21.40
CA ASN A 97 7.77 8.79 -21.93
C ASN A 97 7.27 7.45 -21.38
N PHE A 98 6.68 7.46 -20.18
CA PHE A 98 6.27 6.23 -19.48
C PHE A 98 4.85 5.80 -19.86
N ARG A 99 3.97 6.73 -20.17
CA ARG A 99 2.58 6.45 -20.55
C ARG A 99 2.51 5.53 -21.78
N LYS A 100 3.29 5.81 -22.82
CA LYS A 100 3.35 4.99 -24.03
C LYS A 100 3.88 3.57 -23.80
N LYS A 101 4.79 3.37 -22.84
CA LYS A 101 5.33 2.04 -22.50
C LYS A 101 4.38 1.20 -21.65
N ILE A 102 3.58 1.83 -20.79
CA ILE A 102 2.65 1.15 -19.87
C ILE A 102 1.35 0.73 -20.58
N GLU A 103 0.93 1.44 -21.60
CA GLU A 103 -0.26 1.09 -22.40
C GLU A 103 -0.19 -0.30 -23.04
N HIS A 104 1.02 -0.88 -23.19
CA HIS A 104 1.24 -2.20 -23.78
C HIS A 104 1.25 -3.39 -22.77
N TYR A 105 1.07 -3.15 -21.47
CA TYR A 105 0.99 -4.23 -20.48
C TYR A 105 -0.44 -4.78 -20.35
N LYS A 106 -0.69 -5.98 -20.92
CA LYS A 106 -2.01 -6.66 -20.94
C LYS A 106 -2.76 -6.72 -19.59
N GLY A 107 -2.05 -6.75 -18.46
CA GLY A 107 -2.67 -6.73 -17.12
C GLY A 107 -3.19 -5.37 -16.68
N LEU A 108 -2.73 -4.28 -17.32
CA LEU A 108 -3.11 -2.91 -16.97
C LEU A 108 -4.33 -2.41 -17.74
N GLU A 109 -4.67 -3.02 -18.87
CA GLU A 109 -5.88 -2.66 -19.66
C GLU A 109 -7.15 -2.78 -18.81
N LYS A 110 -7.25 -3.84 -18.01
CA LYS A 110 -8.41 -4.03 -17.14
C LYS A 110 -8.50 -2.95 -16.06
N PHE A 111 -7.36 -2.60 -15.46
CA PHE A 111 -7.30 -1.53 -14.46
C PHE A 111 -7.56 -0.15 -15.07
N THR A 112 -7.09 0.09 -16.31
CA THR A 112 -7.40 1.32 -17.07
C THR A 112 -8.89 1.48 -17.27
N ARG A 113 -9.54 0.44 -17.81
CA ARG A 113 -11.00 0.45 -18.02
C ARG A 113 -11.77 0.66 -16.72
N MET A 114 -11.31 0.08 -15.61
CA MET A 114 -11.90 0.31 -14.28
C MET A 114 -11.77 1.77 -13.84
N ILE A 115 -10.59 2.37 -14.01
CA ILE A 115 -10.35 3.79 -13.69
C ILE A 115 -11.21 4.71 -14.54
N GLU A 116 -11.36 4.42 -15.83
CA GLU A 116 -12.19 5.19 -16.75
C GLU A 116 -13.68 5.14 -16.37
N GLN A 117 -14.16 3.99 -15.88
CA GLN A 117 -15.54 3.83 -15.43
C GLN A 117 -15.81 4.51 -14.08
N ASN A 118 -14.97 4.26 -13.10
CA ASN A 118 -15.03 4.89 -11.77
C ASN A 118 -13.69 4.75 -11.04
N ALA A 119 -12.91 5.82 -11.12
CA ALA A 119 -11.57 5.87 -10.55
C ALA A 119 -11.51 5.58 -9.04
N PHE A 120 -12.50 6.07 -8.27
CA PHE A 120 -12.56 5.84 -6.83
C PHE A 120 -12.77 4.35 -6.52
N VAL A 121 -13.79 3.76 -7.13
CA VAL A 121 -14.12 2.33 -6.91
C VAL A 121 -12.99 1.43 -7.39
N ALA A 122 -12.37 1.74 -8.53
CA ALA A 122 -11.25 0.98 -9.06
C ALA A 122 -10.07 0.90 -8.08
N VAL A 123 -9.62 2.05 -7.56
CA VAL A 123 -8.52 2.09 -6.59
C VAL A 123 -8.93 1.47 -5.27
N LEU A 124 -10.12 1.77 -4.77
CA LEU A 124 -10.65 1.20 -3.53
C LEU A 124 -10.64 -0.33 -3.56
N LEU A 125 -11.22 -0.94 -4.59
CA LEU A 125 -11.30 -2.40 -4.72
C LEU A 125 -9.92 -3.04 -4.82
N VAL A 126 -9.00 -2.47 -5.62
CA VAL A 126 -7.63 -2.98 -5.75
C VAL A 126 -6.87 -2.90 -4.42
N ARG A 127 -7.12 -1.85 -3.61
CA ARG A 127 -6.53 -1.71 -2.27
C ARG A 127 -7.11 -2.71 -1.27
N LEU A 128 -8.42 -2.94 -1.30
CA LEU A 128 -9.10 -3.90 -0.43
C LEU A 128 -8.66 -5.34 -0.72
N ILE A 129 -8.52 -5.71 -2.00
CA ILE A 129 -8.11 -7.05 -2.41
C ILE A 129 -6.60 -7.27 -2.19
N SER A 130 -5.78 -6.20 -2.22
CA SER A 130 -4.32 -6.20 -1.99
C SER A 130 -3.51 -7.17 -2.89
N LEU A 131 -4.06 -7.61 -4.03
CA LEU A 131 -3.38 -8.53 -4.97
C LEU A 131 -2.38 -7.81 -5.89
N VAL A 132 -2.62 -6.53 -6.16
CA VAL A 132 -1.74 -5.73 -7.03
C VAL A 132 -0.67 -5.05 -6.17
N PRO A 133 0.63 -5.17 -6.53
CA PRO A 133 1.69 -4.51 -5.79
C PRO A 133 1.45 -3.00 -5.65
N PRO A 134 1.59 -2.44 -4.43
CA PRO A 134 1.32 -1.02 -4.17
C PRO A 134 2.02 -0.05 -5.12
N PRO A 135 3.30 -0.23 -5.50
CA PRO A 135 3.97 0.68 -6.44
C PRO A 135 3.29 0.74 -7.81
N VAL A 136 2.78 -0.39 -8.31
CA VAL A 136 2.07 -0.45 -9.59
C VAL A 136 0.81 0.42 -9.54
N VAL A 137 -0.01 0.25 -8.50
CA VAL A 137 -1.24 1.04 -8.32
C VAL A 137 -0.92 2.53 -8.17
N ASN A 138 0.13 2.87 -7.39
CA ASN A 138 0.52 4.26 -7.16
C ASN A 138 0.96 4.96 -8.45
N ILE A 139 1.90 4.33 -9.17
CA ILE A 139 2.49 4.89 -10.40
C ILE A 139 1.41 4.98 -11.48
N TYR A 140 0.65 3.92 -11.68
CA TYR A 140 -0.36 3.88 -12.73
C TYR A 140 -1.48 4.91 -12.50
N SER A 141 -1.97 5.02 -11.26
CA SER A 141 -2.95 6.06 -10.90
C SER A 141 -2.37 7.46 -11.09
N GLY A 142 -1.09 7.66 -10.78
CA GLY A 142 -0.39 8.93 -11.02
C GLY A 142 -0.30 9.30 -12.50
N LEU A 143 -0.09 8.32 -13.39
CA LEU A 143 -0.03 8.50 -14.84
C LEU A 143 -1.40 8.65 -15.49
N SER A 144 -2.46 8.17 -14.84
CA SER A 144 -3.84 8.30 -15.31
C SER A 144 -4.36 9.74 -15.17
N ARG A 145 -5.55 10.03 -15.71
CA ARG A 145 -6.23 11.33 -15.53
C ARG A 145 -6.95 11.47 -14.18
N MET A 146 -6.81 10.49 -13.29
CA MET A 146 -7.47 10.48 -11.99
C MET A 146 -7.07 11.70 -11.13
N PRO A 147 -8.01 12.43 -10.51
CA PRO A 147 -7.69 13.50 -9.56
C PRO A 147 -6.99 12.94 -8.31
N PHE A 148 -5.97 13.66 -7.82
CA PHE A 148 -5.23 13.28 -6.62
C PHE A 148 -6.14 13.05 -5.40
N LYS A 149 -7.15 13.92 -5.19
CA LYS A 149 -8.11 13.80 -4.08
C LYS A 149 -8.87 12.48 -4.12
N VAL A 150 -9.32 12.06 -5.31
CA VAL A 150 -10.03 10.78 -5.50
C VAL A 150 -9.11 9.60 -5.18
N TYR A 151 -7.86 9.65 -5.66
CA TYR A 151 -6.87 8.62 -5.42
C TYR A 151 -6.53 8.48 -3.93
N ILE A 152 -6.27 9.61 -3.23
CA ILE A 152 -5.84 9.57 -1.83
C ILE A 152 -6.97 9.10 -0.90
N LEU A 153 -8.21 9.52 -1.16
CA LEU A 153 -9.38 9.06 -0.42
C LEU A 153 -9.62 7.56 -0.62
N ALA A 154 -9.63 7.08 -1.86
CA ALA A 154 -9.80 5.66 -2.15
C ALA A 154 -8.66 4.81 -1.55
N THR A 155 -7.41 5.29 -1.63
CA THR A 155 -6.25 4.62 -1.03
C THR A 155 -6.33 4.62 0.49
N GLY A 156 -6.69 5.75 1.11
CA GLY A 156 -6.82 5.88 2.56
C GLY A 156 -7.85 4.89 3.11
N ILE A 157 -9.06 4.88 2.56
CA ILE A 157 -10.13 3.97 2.97
C ILE A 157 -9.74 2.51 2.68
N GLY A 158 -9.25 2.23 1.47
CA GLY A 158 -8.93 0.87 1.03
C GLY A 158 -7.77 0.20 1.78
N LYS A 159 -6.87 0.98 2.38
CA LYS A 159 -5.77 0.44 3.20
C LYS A 159 -6.15 0.12 4.65
N ILE A 160 -7.27 0.64 5.17
CA ILE A 160 -7.65 0.44 6.58
C ILE A 160 -7.70 -1.06 6.95
N PRO A 161 -8.43 -1.93 6.23
CA PRO A 161 -8.55 -3.32 6.63
C PRO A 161 -7.22 -4.06 6.66
N SER A 162 -6.36 -3.88 5.65
CA SER A 162 -5.06 -4.55 5.60
C SER A 162 -4.10 -4.03 6.65
N MET A 163 -4.06 -2.71 6.92
CA MET A 163 -3.19 -2.13 7.95
C MET A 163 -3.62 -2.55 9.35
N PHE A 164 -4.94 -2.63 9.59
CA PHE A 164 -5.48 -3.19 10.82
C PHE A 164 -5.09 -4.65 10.97
N PHE A 165 -5.28 -5.46 9.93
CA PHE A 165 -4.95 -6.89 9.96
C PHE A 165 -3.46 -7.12 10.27
N TYR A 166 -2.54 -6.36 9.66
CA TYR A 166 -1.11 -6.51 9.95
C TYR A 166 -0.76 -6.16 11.40
N ALA A 167 -1.30 -5.06 11.92
CA ALA A 167 -1.07 -4.66 13.30
C ALA A 167 -1.71 -5.64 14.29
N PHE A 168 -2.95 -6.05 14.04
CA PHE A 168 -3.65 -7.06 14.85
C PHE A 168 -2.92 -8.40 14.85
N SER A 169 -2.48 -8.87 13.68
CA SER A 169 -1.71 -10.11 13.56
C SER A 169 -0.42 -10.05 14.36
N GLY A 170 0.29 -8.92 14.31
CA GLY A 170 1.47 -8.70 15.13
C GLY A 170 1.16 -8.78 16.62
N SER A 171 0.13 -8.07 17.10
CA SER A 171 -0.23 -8.04 18.52
C SER A 171 -0.69 -9.40 19.07
N GLN A 172 -1.30 -10.26 18.23
CA GLN A 172 -1.85 -11.53 18.66
C GLN A 172 -0.93 -12.74 18.42
N LEU A 173 0.07 -12.62 17.53
CA LEU A 173 0.90 -13.75 17.10
C LEU A 173 1.59 -14.47 18.28
N PHE A 174 2.03 -13.71 19.29
CA PHE A 174 2.72 -14.24 20.48
C PHE A 174 1.85 -14.31 21.73
N GLU A 175 0.70 -13.62 21.76
CA GLU A 175 -0.19 -13.59 22.91
C GLU A 175 -1.26 -14.68 22.84
N SER A 176 -1.89 -14.86 21.65
CA SER A 176 -2.99 -15.80 21.49
C SER A 176 -3.08 -16.30 20.05
N ILE A 177 -2.56 -17.49 19.80
CA ILE A 177 -2.65 -18.13 18.48
C ILE A 177 -4.10 -18.31 18.02
N GLY A 178 -5.04 -18.54 18.94
CA GLY A 178 -6.46 -18.65 18.62
C GLY A 178 -7.03 -17.34 18.08
N MET A 179 -6.72 -16.21 18.70
CA MET A 179 -7.11 -14.88 18.24
C MET A 179 -6.45 -14.51 16.91
N PHE A 180 -5.18 -14.90 16.73
CA PHE A 180 -4.50 -14.73 15.44
C PHE A 180 -5.23 -15.50 14.32
N ILE A 181 -5.55 -16.79 14.53
CA ILE A 181 -6.28 -17.61 13.54
C ILE A 181 -7.68 -17.05 13.28
N PHE A 182 -8.38 -16.60 14.32
CA PHE A 182 -9.68 -15.95 14.17
C PHE A 182 -9.59 -14.70 13.30
N GLY A 183 -8.65 -13.78 13.59
CA GLY A 183 -8.43 -12.57 12.81
C GLY A 183 -8.04 -12.86 11.36
N LEU A 184 -7.18 -13.87 11.13
CA LEU A 184 -6.82 -14.33 9.79
C LEU A 184 -8.05 -14.84 9.03
N SER A 185 -8.90 -15.65 9.68
CA SER A 185 -10.12 -16.19 9.08
C SER A 185 -11.08 -15.07 8.69
N VAL A 186 -11.30 -14.11 9.57
CA VAL A 186 -12.15 -12.94 9.31
C VAL A 186 -11.60 -12.12 8.14
N TYR A 187 -10.28 -11.88 8.10
CA TYR A 187 -9.67 -11.13 7.01
C TYR A 187 -9.77 -11.87 5.67
N VAL A 188 -9.55 -13.18 5.64
CA VAL A 188 -9.70 -14.01 4.43
C VAL A 188 -11.15 -13.98 3.93
N LEU A 189 -12.13 -14.16 4.82
CA LEU A 189 -13.56 -14.07 4.46
C LEU A 189 -13.92 -12.68 3.91
N PHE A 190 -13.40 -11.62 4.52
CA PHE A 190 -13.56 -10.25 4.04
C PHE A 190 -13.00 -10.08 2.62
N VAL A 191 -11.78 -10.56 2.35
CA VAL A 191 -11.15 -10.48 1.01
C VAL A 191 -11.97 -11.28 -0.02
N ILE A 192 -12.42 -12.50 0.35
CA ILE A 192 -13.28 -13.32 -0.53
C ILE A 192 -14.57 -12.55 -0.86
N PHE A 193 -15.23 -11.97 0.15
CA PHE A 193 -16.44 -11.17 -0.04
C PHE A 193 -16.21 -10.01 -1.02
N ILE A 194 -15.11 -9.27 -0.86
CA ILE A 194 -14.76 -8.16 -1.77
C ILE A 194 -14.50 -8.68 -3.20
N ILE A 195 -13.83 -9.82 -3.36
CA ILE A 195 -13.59 -10.43 -4.67
C ILE A 195 -14.92 -10.82 -5.36
N LEU A 196 -15.84 -11.39 -4.60
CA LEU A 196 -17.17 -11.77 -5.13
C LEU A 196 -17.98 -10.54 -5.53
N MET A 197 -18.00 -9.50 -4.71
CA MET A 197 -18.62 -8.21 -5.03
C MET A 197 -18.00 -7.58 -6.29
N TYR A 198 -16.66 -7.61 -6.39
CA TYR A 198 -15.94 -7.12 -7.56
C TYR A 198 -16.35 -7.85 -8.84
N LYS A 199 -16.38 -9.21 -8.79
CA LYS A 199 -16.79 -10.03 -9.96
C LYS A 199 -18.22 -9.71 -10.39
N LYS A 200 -19.15 -9.56 -9.43
CA LYS A 200 -20.55 -9.20 -9.72
C LYS A 200 -20.65 -7.81 -10.37
N TRP A 201 -20.01 -6.82 -9.75
CA TRP A 201 -20.01 -5.43 -10.26
C TRP A 201 -19.45 -5.31 -11.68
N PHE A 202 -18.37 -6.06 -11.99
CA PHE A 202 -17.76 -6.05 -13.33
C PHE A 202 -18.66 -6.73 -14.36
N LYS A 203 -19.29 -7.86 -14.01
CA LYS A 203 -20.18 -8.62 -14.92
C LYS A 203 -21.44 -7.84 -15.25
N ASP A 204 -22.02 -7.14 -14.30
CA ASP A 204 -23.23 -6.35 -14.51
C ASP A 204 -22.97 -5.15 -15.46
N LYS A 205 -21.77 -4.57 -15.40
CA LYS A 205 -21.37 -3.48 -16.29
C LYS A 205 -21.00 -3.94 -17.71
N GLU A 206 -20.42 -5.11 -17.89
CA GLU A 206 -20.19 -5.67 -19.24
C GLU A 206 -21.51 -5.93 -19.97
N LYS A 207 -22.55 -6.36 -19.27
CA LYS A 207 -23.88 -6.55 -19.87
C LYS A 207 -24.51 -5.24 -20.37
N ILE A 208 -24.38 -4.14 -19.62
CA ILE A 208 -24.94 -2.83 -19.98
C ILE A 208 -24.25 -2.22 -21.23
N ILE A 209 -23.01 -2.60 -21.52
CA ILE A 209 -22.24 -2.08 -22.68
C ILE A 209 -22.53 -2.91 -23.95
N THR A 210 -23.06 -4.12 -23.80
CA THR A 210 -23.37 -5.03 -24.93
C THR A 210 -24.84 -5.04 -25.33
N GLU A 211 -25.71 -4.36 -24.57
CA GLU A 211 -27.10 -4.04 -24.91
C GLU A 211 -27.21 -2.60 -25.45
#